data_752642ea4d4d22c0e168238a6727337e
#
_entry.id   752642ea4d4d22c0e168238a6727337e
#
_cell.length_a   1.000
_cell.length_b   1.000
_cell.length_c   1.000
_cell.angle_alpha   90.00
_cell.angle_beta   90.00
_cell.angle_gamma   90.00
#
_symmetry.space_group_name_H-M   'P 1'
#
loop_
_entity.id
_entity.type
_entity.pdbx_description
1 polymer ?
#
loop_
_entity_poly.entity_id
_entity_poly.type
_entity_poly.pdbx_seq_one_letter_code
_entity_poly.pdbx_strand_id
1 'polypeptide(L)'
;LPPNRTGGGGHANDTLSLRMPFSPPVPAAPETPPSFRQFLRAVRTNALCMWPESAYRQDMAVSKFFGRVNVLLNTPDAIHHVLVGEPGNYCRSPASIRVLRPITGEGLLLSEGDDWKLQRRTVAPALAPRVMPMLARHIAAASDRAVARLHKQGGEPIDLLATMQSLALDIAGRSMFSLEMDHYGAPMRRMLTEYAENYSKPHLLDMLLPASIPSPRDIGRMRFKRRWMSLIETILAVRMATPQPEVPRDIFDLLRAARDPETGAGFSAAQLRDQVATLILAGHETTAVTLFWALLTLAEAPEEQEWLAEEAAGVAIDTENPFASVARLIRTRAVVNETLRLFPAAFTLVREAIVPDRIGDLELPPRSIVFVAPWVLHRHHALWQDPAVFRPARFMPDQPPPERFAFMPFGAGPRICVGAQFAMTEAIMVLAAIVGQFRITRADTRPVLPVGIVTIQPDYAAPVRLTSR
;
A
#
# COMPACT_ATOMS: atom_id res chain seq x y z
N LEU A 1 -74.27 16.40 -23.49
CA LEU A 1 -73.26 16.77 -22.47
C LEU A 1 -72.99 15.58 -21.56
N PRO A 2 -71.82 14.96 -21.60
CA PRO A 2 -71.36 13.99 -20.58
C PRO A 2 -70.43 14.67 -19.55
N PRO A 3 -70.30 14.14 -18.33
CA PRO A 3 -69.62 14.80 -17.25
C PRO A 3 -68.12 14.48 -17.25
N ASN A 4 -67.37 15.46 -16.81
CA ASN A 4 -65.95 15.54 -16.54
C ASN A 4 -65.52 14.51 -15.52
N ARG A 5 -64.47 13.69 -15.82
CA ARG A 5 -63.70 12.90 -14.84
C ARG A 5 -62.30 13.50 -14.72
N THR A 6 -62.10 14.21 -13.66
CA THR A 6 -60.81 14.64 -13.18
C THR A 6 -60.05 13.42 -12.61
N GLY A 7 -59.05 12.93 -13.33
CA GLY A 7 -58.09 11.97 -12.83
C GLY A 7 -56.92 12.70 -12.18
N GLY A 8 -56.83 12.64 -10.85
CA GLY A 8 -55.68 13.11 -10.11
C GLY A 8 -54.49 12.15 -10.31
N GLY A 9 -53.52 12.57 -11.10
CA GLY A 9 -52.20 11.94 -11.16
C GLY A 9 -51.40 12.40 -9.95
N GLY A 10 -51.24 11.52 -8.96
CA GLY A 10 -50.27 11.71 -7.88
C GLY A 10 -48.86 11.65 -8.45
N HIS A 11 -48.22 12.80 -8.56
CA HIS A 11 -46.78 12.83 -8.70
C HIS A 11 -46.17 12.29 -7.38
N ALA A 12 -45.66 11.07 -7.42
CA ALA A 12 -44.74 10.59 -6.43
C ALA A 12 -43.50 11.54 -6.46
N ASN A 13 -43.42 12.39 -5.46
CA ASN A 13 -42.23 13.15 -5.17
C ASN A 13 -41.13 12.13 -4.83
N ASP A 14 -40.36 11.72 -5.82
CA ASP A 14 -39.03 11.14 -5.62
C ASP A 14 -38.15 12.25 -5.03
N THR A 15 -38.24 12.43 -3.71
CA THR A 15 -37.20 13.10 -2.94
C THR A 15 -35.99 12.20 -2.93
N LEU A 16 -35.22 12.23 -4.03
CA LEU A 16 -33.80 11.90 -4.01
C LEU A 16 -33.18 12.83 -2.95
N SER A 17 -33.05 12.33 -1.74
CA SER A 17 -32.27 12.97 -0.69
C SER A 17 -30.87 13.14 -1.27
N LEU A 18 -30.51 14.37 -1.61
CA LEU A 18 -29.13 14.77 -1.94
C LEU A 18 -28.28 14.55 -0.71
N ARG A 19 -27.93 13.28 -0.44
CA ARG A 19 -26.93 13.00 0.59
C ARG A 19 -25.61 13.58 0.12
N MET A 20 -24.99 14.35 0.99
CA MET A 20 -23.65 14.89 0.74
C MET A 20 -22.69 13.71 0.50
N PRO A 21 -21.90 13.76 -0.57
CA PRO A 21 -20.94 12.70 -0.86
C PRO A 21 -19.96 12.52 0.31
N PHE A 22 -19.67 11.27 0.67
CA PHE A 22 -18.82 10.96 1.82
C PHE A 22 -17.39 11.43 1.59
N SER A 23 -16.85 12.17 2.55
CA SER A 23 -15.44 12.58 2.59
C SER A 23 -14.81 12.02 3.86
N PRO A 24 -13.86 11.08 3.75
CA PRO A 24 -13.19 10.52 4.91
C PRO A 24 -12.47 11.60 5.72
N PRO A 25 -12.49 11.53 7.06
CA PRO A 25 -11.75 12.45 7.89
C PRO A 25 -10.24 12.32 7.67
N VAL A 26 -9.55 13.45 7.66
CA VAL A 26 -8.09 13.52 7.50
C VAL A 26 -7.49 14.43 8.58
N PRO A 27 -6.22 14.24 8.97
CA PRO A 27 -5.55 15.15 9.86
C PRO A 27 -5.44 16.54 9.22
N ALA A 28 -5.63 17.59 10.02
CA ALA A 28 -5.51 18.97 9.54
C ALA A 28 -4.09 19.22 9.02
N ALA A 29 -3.99 19.75 7.81
CA ALA A 29 -2.73 20.24 7.28
C ALA A 29 -2.33 21.55 8.00
N PRO A 30 -1.03 21.80 8.26
CA PRO A 30 -0.59 23.09 8.78
C PRO A 30 -0.94 24.23 7.82
N GLU A 31 -1.43 25.36 8.32
CA GLU A 31 -1.72 26.53 7.50
C GLU A 31 -0.46 27.14 6.85
N THR A 32 0.66 27.07 7.56
CA THR A 32 1.96 27.59 7.10
C THR A 32 3.01 26.48 7.05
N PRO A 33 4.08 26.64 6.24
CA PRO A 33 5.18 25.71 6.21
C PRO A 33 5.73 25.43 7.62
N PRO A 34 5.84 24.16 8.05
CA PRO A 34 6.26 23.85 9.40
C PRO A 34 7.71 24.26 9.66
N SER A 35 7.98 24.82 10.83
CA SER A 35 9.33 24.98 11.33
C SER A 35 10.04 23.63 11.43
N PHE A 36 11.37 23.61 11.49
CA PHE A 36 12.13 22.38 11.62
C PHE A 36 11.68 21.49 12.80
N ARG A 37 11.37 22.09 13.95
CA ARG A 37 10.88 21.36 15.14
C ARG A 37 9.52 20.72 14.87
N GLN A 38 8.61 21.45 14.23
CA GLN A 38 7.30 20.93 13.83
C GLN A 38 7.41 19.82 12.79
N PHE A 39 8.27 20.01 11.79
CA PHE A 39 8.59 18.98 10.79
C PHE A 39 9.12 17.70 11.45
N LEU A 40 10.12 17.80 12.34
CA LEU A 40 10.68 16.65 13.05
C LEU A 40 9.64 15.94 13.93
N ARG A 41 8.75 16.72 14.57
CA ARG A 41 7.64 16.15 15.33
C ARG A 41 6.67 15.42 14.41
N ALA A 42 6.25 16.02 13.29
CA ALA A 42 5.33 15.42 12.33
C ALA A 42 5.88 14.08 11.80
N VAL A 43 7.12 14.04 11.31
CA VAL A 43 7.76 12.81 10.81
C VAL A 43 7.77 11.69 11.85
N ARG A 44 7.75 11.99 13.14
CA ARG A 44 7.79 11.01 14.24
C ARG A 44 6.41 10.62 14.76
N THR A 45 5.39 11.45 14.57
CA THR A 45 4.05 11.21 15.12
C THR A 45 3.03 10.93 14.02
N ASN A 46 2.99 11.78 12.99
CA ASN A 46 2.16 11.61 11.81
C ASN A 46 2.76 12.43 10.66
N ALA A 47 3.48 11.77 9.77
CA ALA A 47 4.17 12.43 8.66
C ALA A 47 3.22 13.05 7.61
N LEU A 48 1.92 12.73 7.65
CA LEU A 48 0.92 13.39 6.79
C LEU A 48 0.77 14.88 7.13
N CYS A 49 1.06 15.26 8.38
CA CYS A 49 1.00 16.65 8.86
C CYS A 49 2.27 17.47 8.56
N MET A 50 3.23 16.93 7.81
CA MET A 50 4.43 17.71 7.45
C MET A 50 4.23 18.61 6.23
N TRP A 51 3.12 18.45 5.50
CA TRP A 51 2.79 19.21 4.32
C TRP A 51 1.79 20.32 4.65
N PRO A 52 2.10 21.61 4.37
CA PRO A 52 1.17 22.72 4.58
C PRO A 52 0.01 22.64 3.59
N GLU A 53 -1.10 23.32 3.89
CA GLU A 53 -2.27 23.36 3.00
C GLU A 53 -1.92 23.88 1.59
N SER A 54 -1.00 24.82 1.49
CA SER A 54 -0.51 25.34 0.21
C SER A 54 0.10 24.25 -0.68
N ALA A 55 0.68 23.19 -0.09
CA ALA A 55 1.29 22.09 -0.85
C ALA A 55 0.29 21.33 -1.73
N TYR A 56 -1.01 21.38 -1.40
CA TYR A 56 -2.07 20.74 -2.18
C TYR A 56 -2.54 21.59 -3.39
N ARG A 57 -1.91 22.76 -3.61
CA ARG A 57 -2.25 23.69 -4.70
C ARG A 57 -1.04 24.17 -5.49
N GLN A 58 0.17 23.98 -4.95
CA GLN A 58 1.42 24.46 -5.55
C GLN A 58 2.10 23.36 -6.36
N ASP A 59 2.69 23.72 -7.48
CA ASP A 59 3.47 22.82 -8.34
C ASP A 59 4.68 22.22 -7.62
N MET A 60 5.31 23.00 -6.76
CA MET A 60 6.43 22.59 -5.90
C MET A 60 6.38 23.33 -4.57
N ALA A 61 6.74 22.64 -3.48
CA ALA A 61 6.96 23.27 -2.18
C ALA A 61 8.42 23.07 -1.75
N VAL A 62 9.15 24.19 -1.63
CA VAL A 62 10.59 24.19 -1.33
C VAL A 62 10.83 24.66 0.11
N SER A 63 11.68 23.95 0.81
CA SER A 63 12.16 24.33 2.14
C SER A 63 13.67 24.09 2.26
N LYS A 64 14.32 24.75 3.21
CA LYS A 64 15.75 24.55 3.49
C LYS A 64 15.96 24.24 4.96
N PHE A 65 16.56 23.11 5.24
CA PHE A 65 16.95 22.71 6.60
C PHE A 65 18.43 22.27 6.61
N PHE A 66 19.22 22.83 7.51
CA PHE A 66 20.66 22.55 7.64
C PHE A 66 21.45 22.69 6.34
N GLY A 67 21.15 23.73 5.56
CA GLY A 67 21.80 23.96 4.26
C GLY A 67 21.38 23.00 3.14
N ARG A 68 20.49 22.07 3.40
CA ARG A 68 19.94 21.16 2.37
C ARG A 68 18.63 21.69 1.81
N VAL A 69 18.48 21.60 0.51
CA VAL A 69 17.21 21.85 -0.18
C VAL A 69 16.32 20.63 0.03
N ASN A 70 15.07 20.88 0.41
CA ASN A 70 14.02 19.88 0.46
C ASN A 70 12.89 20.35 -0.44
N VAL A 71 12.48 19.55 -1.40
CA VAL A 71 11.43 19.90 -2.35
C VAL A 71 10.38 18.80 -2.45
N LEU A 72 9.11 19.19 -2.39
CA LEU A 72 7.98 18.35 -2.77
C LEU A 72 7.62 18.69 -4.23
N LEU A 73 7.45 17.64 -5.04
CA LEU A 73 7.09 17.75 -6.45
C LEU A 73 5.65 17.33 -6.66
N ASN A 74 4.85 18.15 -7.32
CA ASN A 74 3.44 17.89 -7.61
C ASN A 74 3.10 17.99 -9.11
N THR A 75 4.05 18.34 -9.98
CA THR A 75 3.82 18.38 -11.43
C THR A 75 4.27 17.09 -12.11
N PRO A 76 3.52 16.63 -13.14
CA PRO A 76 3.87 15.44 -13.92
C PRO A 76 5.30 15.48 -14.48
N ASP A 77 5.75 16.62 -15.01
CA ASP A 77 7.07 16.76 -15.62
C ASP A 77 8.21 16.67 -14.60
N ALA A 78 8.08 17.31 -13.44
CA ALA A 78 9.06 17.24 -12.37
C ALA A 78 9.15 15.81 -11.79
N ILE A 79 8.01 15.15 -11.62
CA ILE A 79 7.95 13.76 -11.16
C ILE A 79 8.56 12.81 -12.20
N HIS A 80 8.25 13.03 -13.49
CA HIS A 80 8.86 12.27 -14.59
C HIS A 80 10.38 12.43 -14.59
N HIS A 81 10.89 13.66 -14.49
CA HIS A 81 12.33 13.94 -14.45
C HIS A 81 13.03 13.08 -13.38
N VAL A 82 12.56 13.14 -12.14
CA VAL A 82 13.23 12.46 -11.01
C VAL A 82 13.06 10.94 -11.03
N LEU A 83 11.87 10.44 -11.39
CA LEU A 83 11.57 9.01 -11.25
C LEU A 83 11.81 8.20 -12.53
N VAL A 84 11.83 8.84 -13.71
CA VAL A 84 11.89 8.17 -15.00
C VAL A 84 13.03 8.68 -15.87
N GLY A 85 13.19 10.01 -16.01
CA GLY A 85 14.19 10.62 -16.89
C GLY A 85 15.60 10.44 -16.34
N GLU A 86 15.81 10.86 -15.10
CA GLU A 86 17.14 10.87 -14.47
C GLU A 86 17.18 10.07 -13.15
N PRO A 87 16.64 8.83 -13.12
CA PRO A 87 16.56 8.05 -11.88
C PRO A 87 17.94 7.72 -11.29
N GLY A 88 18.99 7.73 -12.12
CA GLY A 88 20.38 7.51 -11.71
C GLY A 88 20.99 8.66 -10.91
N ASN A 89 20.43 9.88 -11.02
CA ASN A 89 20.88 11.05 -10.26
C ASN A 89 20.43 11.02 -8.80
N TYR A 90 19.60 10.03 -8.44
CA TYR A 90 18.94 9.96 -7.13
C TYR A 90 19.09 8.59 -6.48
N CYS A 91 19.31 8.58 -5.17
CA CYS A 91 19.31 7.38 -4.35
C CYS A 91 18.25 7.45 -3.24
N ARG A 92 18.12 6.39 -2.46
CA ARG A 92 17.28 6.40 -1.26
C ARG A 92 17.89 7.25 -0.17
N SER A 93 17.04 7.97 0.57
CA SER A 93 17.52 8.78 1.68
C SER A 93 18.14 7.91 2.79
N PRO A 94 19.16 8.42 3.52
CA PRO A 94 19.76 7.72 4.66
C PRO A 94 18.73 7.28 5.72
N ALA A 95 17.74 8.12 5.98
CA ALA A 95 16.67 7.81 6.92
C ALA A 95 15.85 6.59 6.48
N SER A 96 15.46 6.51 5.20
CA SER A 96 14.75 5.36 4.65
C SER A 96 15.57 4.07 4.77
N ILE A 97 16.87 4.14 4.46
CA ILE A 97 17.77 2.98 4.55
C ILE A 97 17.87 2.49 6.00
N ARG A 98 18.09 3.40 6.98
CA ARG A 98 18.22 3.04 8.39
C ARG A 98 16.96 2.42 8.97
N VAL A 99 15.81 2.97 8.58
CA VAL A 99 14.53 2.47 9.06
C VAL A 99 14.23 1.10 8.48
N LEU A 100 14.43 0.86 7.19
CA LEU A 100 13.96 -0.36 6.52
C LEU A 100 14.98 -1.51 6.54
N ARG A 101 16.28 -1.23 6.53
CA ARG A 101 17.34 -2.26 6.51
C ARG A 101 17.23 -3.33 7.61
N PRO A 102 16.80 -3.02 8.85
CA PRO A 102 16.66 -4.05 9.90
C PRO A 102 15.67 -5.14 9.57
N ILE A 103 14.65 -4.84 8.75
CA ILE A 103 13.57 -5.78 8.43
C ILE A 103 13.68 -6.36 7.01
N THR A 104 14.24 -5.63 6.05
CA THR A 104 14.36 -6.08 4.65
C THR A 104 15.74 -6.67 4.31
N GLY A 105 16.74 -6.47 5.15
CA GLY A 105 18.12 -6.73 4.76
C GLY A 105 18.59 -5.85 3.61
N GLU A 106 19.35 -6.42 2.67
CA GLU A 106 19.84 -5.79 1.44
C GLU A 106 18.99 -6.22 0.22
N GLY A 107 17.69 -6.54 0.42
CA GLY A 107 16.81 -6.97 -0.65
C GLY A 107 16.42 -5.84 -1.62
N LEU A 108 15.60 -6.18 -2.61
CA LEU A 108 15.21 -5.34 -3.75
C LEU A 108 14.72 -3.94 -3.34
N LEU A 109 14.07 -3.82 -2.18
CA LEU A 109 13.55 -2.53 -1.72
C LEU A 109 14.65 -1.51 -1.42
N LEU A 110 15.81 -1.95 -0.92
CA LEU A 110 16.91 -1.06 -0.49
C LEU A 110 18.15 -1.11 -1.35
N SER A 111 18.34 -2.14 -2.16
CA SER A 111 19.49 -2.23 -3.07
C SER A 111 19.56 -1.06 -4.04
N GLU A 112 20.77 -0.66 -4.42
CA GLU A 112 21.06 0.44 -5.33
C GLU A 112 22.00 -0.01 -6.45
N GLY A 113 22.15 0.81 -7.48
CA GLY A 113 23.09 0.59 -8.57
C GLY A 113 22.87 -0.75 -9.31
N ASP A 114 23.97 -1.43 -9.60
CA ASP A 114 23.94 -2.70 -10.36
C ASP A 114 23.38 -3.86 -9.54
N ASP A 115 23.56 -3.86 -8.21
CA ASP A 115 22.92 -4.85 -7.33
C ASP A 115 21.39 -4.77 -7.43
N TRP A 116 20.84 -3.55 -7.48
CA TRP A 116 19.40 -3.37 -7.67
C TRP A 116 18.95 -3.86 -9.05
N LYS A 117 19.69 -3.55 -10.11
CA LYS A 117 19.37 -4.01 -11.48
C LYS A 117 19.32 -5.53 -11.55
N LEU A 118 20.34 -6.19 -10.99
CA LEU A 118 20.43 -7.65 -10.90
C LEU A 118 19.21 -8.22 -10.14
N GLN A 119 18.97 -7.72 -8.93
CA GLN A 119 17.86 -8.19 -8.10
C GLN A 119 16.51 -7.94 -8.78
N ARG A 120 16.33 -6.76 -9.41
CA ARG A 120 15.09 -6.42 -10.12
C ARG A 120 14.81 -7.39 -11.28
N ARG A 121 15.80 -7.67 -12.13
CA ARG A 121 15.68 -8.61 -13.25
C ARG A 121 15.37 -10.03 -12.78
N THR A 122 15.92 -10.42 -11.64
CA THR A 122 15.75 -11.78 -11.10
C THR A 122 14.42 -11.95 -10.34
N VAL A 123 13.93 -10.92 -9.64
CA VAL A 123 12.67 -10.97 -8.86
C VAL A 123 11.44 -10.75 -9.74
N ALA A 124 11.50 -9.82 -10.69
CA ALA A 124 10.31 -9.41 -11.46
C ALA A 124 9.58 -10.57 -12.17
N PRO A 125 10.25 -11.58 -12.74
CA PRO A 125 9.58 -12.72 -13.33
C PRO A 125 8.72 -13.55 -12.38
N ALA A 126 9.07 -13.57 -11.06
CA ALA A 126 8.30 -14.28 -10.03
C ALA A 126 6.98 -13.60 -9.65
N LEU A 127 6.77 -12.36 -10.10
CA LEU A 127 5.56 -11.56 -9.83
C LEU A 127 4.92 -11.07 -11.17
N ALA A 128 5.34 -11.62 -12.30
CA ALA A 128 4.82 -11.27 -13.61
C ALA A 128 3.36 -11.74 -13.79
N PRO A 129 2.57 -11.12 -14.70
CA PRO A 129 1.17 -11.50 -14.93
C PRO A 129 0.95 -13.00 -15.22
N ARG A 130 1.92 -13.67 -15.85
CA ARG A 130 1.83 -15.11 -16.16
C ARG A 130 1.78 -16.04 -14.95
N VAL A 131 2.25 -15.58 -13.75
CA VAL A 131 2.21 -16.38 -12.53
C VAL A 131 0.97 -16.09 -11.68
N MET A 132 0.19 -15.06 -12.02
CA MET A 132 -0.99 -14.65 -11.27
C MET A 132 -2.04 -15.76 -11.14
N PRO A 133 -2.33 -16.61 -12.13
CA PRO A 133 -3.29 -17.71 -11.95
C PRO A 133 -2.92 -18.67 -10.79
N MET A 134 -1.62 -18.95 -10.62
CA MET A 134 -1.13 -19.76 -9.51
C MET A 134 -1.30 -19.04 -8.17
N LEU A 135 -0.90 -17.76 -8.10
CA LEU A 135 -0.95 -16.98 -6.87
C LEU A 135 -2.40 -16.67 -6.44
N ALA A 136 -3.31 -16.46 -7.41
CA ALA A 136 -4.72 -16.21 -7.12
C ALA A 136 -5.42 -17.38 -6.42
N ARG A 137 -4.99 -18.63 -6.62
CA ARG A 137 -5.48 -19.79 -5.88
C ARG A 137 -5.16 -19.69 -4.39
N HIS A 138 -3.96 -19.23 -4.04
CA HIS A 138 -3.57 -18.99 -2.64
C HIS A 138 -4.39 -17.88 -2.02
N ILE A 139 -4.65 -16.80 -2.78
CA ILE A 139 -5.50 -15.68 -2.35
C ILE A 139 -6.93 -16.17 -2.10
N ALA A 140 -7.53 -16.89 -3.06
CA ALA A 140 -8.89 -17.43 -2.94
C ALA A 140 -9.02 -18.32 -1.70
N ALA A 141 -8.14 -19.30 -1.54
CA ALA A 141 -8.16 -20.22 -0.41
C ALA A 141 -8.02 -19.52 0.96
N ALA A 142 -7.22 -18.45 1.06
CA ALA A 142 -7.09 -17.65 2.26
C ALA A 142 -8.34 -16.80 2.52
N SER A 143 -8.93 -16.20 1.46
CA SER A 143 -10.17 -15.43 1.53
C SER A 143 -11.35 -16.27 2.01
N ASP A 144 -11.52 -17.46 1.48
CA ASP A 144 -12.59 -18.39 1.89
C ASP A 144 -12.49 -18.74 3.37
N ARG A 145 -11.27 -19.04 3.85
CA ARG A 145 -11.05 -19.31 5.28
C ARG A 145 -11.32 -18.08 6.15
N ALA A 146 -10.95 -16.87 5.67
CA ALA A 146 -11.25 -15.65 6.41
C ALA A 146 -12.76 -15.42 6.48
N VAL A 147 -13.47 -15.56 5.39
CA VAL A 147 -14.95 -15.47 5.33
C VAL A 147 -15.59 -16.50 6.28
N ALA A 148 -15.14 -17.76 6.26
CA ALA A 148 -15.66 -18.79 7.17
C ALA A 148 -15.40 -18.46 8.66
N ARG A 149 -14.27 -17.84 8.99
CA ARG A 149 -13.99 -17.37 10.36
C ARG A 149 -14.90 -16.21 10.75
N LEU A 150 -15.12 -15.26 9.85
CA LEU A 150 -15.99 -14.10 10.09
C LEU A 150 -17.46 -14.53 10.32
N HIS A 151 -17.97 -15.52 9.57
CA HIS A 151 -19.29 -16.10 9.83
C HIS A 151 -19.42 -16.69 11.24
N LYS A 152 -18.37 -17.36 11.75
CA LYS A 152 -18.35 -17.94 13.11
C LYS A 152 -18.36 -16.87 14.22
N GLN A 153 -17.97 -15.63 13.93
CA GLN A 153 -17.98 -14.53 14.90
C GLN A 153 -19.38 -13.93 15.15
N GLY A 154 -20.38 -14.29 14.32
CA GLY A 154 -21.79 -14.01 14.58
C GLY A 154 -22.19 -12.53 14.64
N GLY A 155 -21.46 -11.63 13.96
CA GLY A 155 -21.75 -10.21 13.94
C GLY A 155 -21.26 -9.40 15.15
N GLU A 156 -20.51 -10.02 16.06
CA GLU A 156 -19.82 -9.26 17.12
C GLU A 156 -18.80 -8.28 16.56
N PRO A 157 -18.54 -7.14 17.26
CA PRO A 157 -17.54 -6.19 16.83
C PRO A 157 -16.15 -6.82 16.73
N ILE A 158 -15.46 -6.55 15.64
CA ILE A 158 -14.10 -7.04 15.40
C ILE A 158 -13.12 -5.89 15.28
N ASP A 159 -11.86 -6.12 15.64
CA ASP A 159 -10.73 -5.28 15.26
C ASP A 159 -10.45 -5.51 13.77
N LEU A 160 -10.88 -4.53 12.94
CA LEU A 160 -10.76 -4.63 11.49
C LEU A 160 -9.29 -4.68 11.05
N LEU A 161 -8.42 -3.85 11.66
CA LEU A 161 -7.01 -3.80 11.27
C LEU A 161 -6.31 -5.14 11.57
N ALA A 162 -6.46 -5.65 12.79
CA ALA A 162 -5.86 -6.93 13.17
C ALA A 162 -6.39 -8.09 12.31
N THR A 163 -7.66 -8.03 11.91
CA THR A 163 -8.27 -9.03 11.01
C THR A 163 -7.64 -8.96 9.62
N MET A 164 -7.49 -7.77 9.03
CA MET A 164 -6.88 -7.60 7.72
C MET A 164 -5.37 -7.92 7.74
N GLN A 165 -4.65 -7.56 8.80
CA GLN A 165 -3.26 -7.97 8.99
C GLN A 165 -3.10 -9.49 9.07
N SER A 166 -4.00 -10.16 9.79
CA SER A 166 -4.00 -11.63 9.85
C SER A 166 -4.23 -12.27 8.48
N LEU A 167 -5.19 -11.74 7.72
CA LEU A 167 -5.51 -12.25 6.39
C LEU A 167 -4.37 -12.00 5.40
N ALA A 168 -3.84 -10.77 5.33
CA ALA A 168 -2.72 -10.44 4.44
C ALA A 168 -1.47 -11.27 4.76
N LEU A 169 -1.20 -11.56 6.05
CA LEU A 169 -0.09 -12.43 6.43
C LEU A 169 -0.33 -13.90 6.01
N ASP A 170 -1.55 -14.41 6.12
CA ASP A 170 -1.89 -15.75 5.64
C ASP A 170 -1.74 -15.86 4.11
N ILE A 171 -2.21 -14.85 3.37
CA ILE A 171 -2.03 -14.77 1.91
C ILE A 171 -0.54 -14.69 1.54
N ALA A 172 0.23 -13.82 2.19
CA ALA A 172 1.66 -13.67 1.95
C ALA A 172 2.41 -14.98 2.22
N GLY A 173 2.11 -15.66 3.34
CA GLY A 173 2.73 -16.94 3.69
C GLY A 173 2.42 -18.05 2.71
N ARG A 174 1.16 -18.17 2.28
CA ARG A 174 0.75 -19.16 1.28
C ARG A 174 1.33 -18.88 -0.10
N SER A 175 1.24 -17.64 -0.54
CA SER A 175 1.77 -17.23 -1.85
C SER A 175 3.30 -17.28 -1.90
N MET A 176 3.96 -17.05 -0.76
CA MET A 176 5.42 -17.10 -0.65
C MET A 176 5.96 -18.52 -0.48
N PHE A 177 5.33 -19.34 0.35
CA PHE A 177 5.92 -20.60 0.80
C PHE A 177 5.04 -21.82 0.63
N SER A 178 3.81 -21.69 0.15
CA SER A 178 2.78 -22.76 0.18
C SER A 178 2.61 -23.36 1.59
N LEU A 179 2.83 -22.56 2.63
CA LEU A 179 2.74 -22.98 4.02
C LEU A 179 1.53 -22.34 4.69
N GLU A 180 0.90 -23.12 5.58
CA GLU A 180 -0.06 -22.58 6.54
C GLU A 180 0.69 -21.78 7.62
N MET A 181 0.23 -20.56 7.87
CA MET A 181 0.93 -19.66 8.79
C MET A 181 0.58 -19.90 10.26
N ASP A 182 -0.09 -20.98 10.60
CA ASP A 182 -0.54 -21.30 11.97
C ASP A 182 0.61 -21.29 12.98
N HIS A 183 1.78 -21.83 12.61
CA HIS A 183 2.96 -21.86 13.48
C HIS A 183 3.80 -20.58 13.42
N TYR A 184 3.89 -19.94 12.27
CA TYR A 184 4.79 -18.79 12.05
C TYR A 184 4.08 -17.43 12.12
N GLY A 185 2.77 -17.38 11.87
CA GLY A 185 2.03 -16.13 11.76
C GLY A 185 2.00 -15.34 13.07
N ALA A 186 1.79 -15.97 14.22
CA ALA A 186 1.77 -15.25 15.50
C ALA A 186 3.15 -14.70 15.89
N PRO A 187 4.28 -15.45 15.78
CA PRO A 187 5.61 -14.88 15.95
C PRO A 187 5.92 -13.75 14.97
N MET A 188 5.60 -13.91 13.70
CA MET A 188 5.84 -12.88 12.68
C MET A 188 5.07 -11.60 12.97
N ARG A 189 3.76 -11.69 13.28
CA ARG A 189 2.96 -10.52 13.65
C ARG A 189 3.53 -9.77 14.84
N ARG A 190 3.88 -10.49 15.92
CA ARG A 190 4.50 -9.86 17.10
C ARG A 190 5.77 -9.10 16.73
N MET A 191 6.62 -9.66 15.87
CA MET A 191 7.84 -8.99 15.43
C MET A 191 7.56 -7.80 14.52
N LEU A 192 6.58 -7.90 13.61
CA LEU A 192 6.16 -6.79 12.75
C LEU A 192 5.59 -5.64 13.58
N THR A 193 4.75 -5.93 14.60
CA THR A 193 4.24 -4.93 15.53
C THR A 193 5.38 -4.30 16.36
N GLU A 194 6.29 -5.11 16.93
CA GLU A 194 7.48 -4.62 17.65
C GLU A 194 8.32 -3.67 16.77
N TYR A 195 8.50 -4.03 15.50
CA TYR A 195 9.22 -3.19 14.55
C TYR A 195 8.49 -1.86 14.30
N ALA A 196 7.20 -1.91 14.01
CA ALA A 196 6.38 -0.73 13.74
C ALA A 196 6.39 0.26 14.91
N GLU A 197 6.27 -0.21 16.13
CA GLU A 197 6.22 0.61 17.34
C GLU A 197 7.59 1.22 17.71
N ASN A 198 8.66 0.43 17.64
CA ASN A 198 9.94 0.79 18.26
C ASN A 198 11.04 1.21 17.28
N TYR A 199 11.02 0.72 16.02
CA TYR A 199 12.15 0.87 15.09
C TYR A 199 11.81 1.61 13.80
N SER A 200 10.54 1.72 13.45
CA SER A 200 10.07 2.30 12.19
C SER A 200 10.10 3.84 12.15
N LYS A 201 10.19 4.48 13.32
CA LYS A 201 10.15 5.95 13.42
C LYS A 201 11.54 6.55 13.25
N PRO A 202 11.77 7.38 12.21
CA PRO A 202 13.08 8.02 12.01
C PRO A 202 13.36 9.07 13.09
N HIS A 203 14.62 9.27 13.38
CA HIS A 203 15.15 10.26 14.30
C HIS A 203 15.99 11.30 13.56
N LEU A 204 16.29 12.41 14.25
CA LEU A 204 17.13 13.46 13.71
C LEU A 204 18.48 12.91 13.19
N LEU A 205 19.15 12.05 13.96
CA LEU A 205 20.43 11.45 13.53
C LEU A 205 20.26 10.54 12.30
N ASP A 206 19.12 9.90 12.14
CA ASP A 206 18.84 9.08 10.93
C ASP A 206 18.76 9.95 9.67
N MET A 207 18.36 11.21 9.81
CA MET A 207 18.23 12.16 8.69
C MET A 207 19.55 12.90 8.39
N LEU A 208 20.37 13.16 9.42
CA LEU A 208 21.58 13.97 9.28
C LEU A 208 22.83 13.14 8.94
N LEU A 209 22.95 11.96 9.51
CA LEU A 209 24.14 11.10 9.33
C LEU A 209 24.02 10.26 8.05
N PRO A 210 25.10 10.11 7.28
CA PRO A 210 25.18 9.09 6.25
C PRO A 210 24.83 7.70 6.79
N ALA A 211 24.19 6.85 5.97
CA ALA A 211 23.77 5.51 6.40
C ALA A 211 24.93 4.60 6.85
N SER A 212 26.17 4.94 6.46
CA SER A 212 27.39 4.23 6.85
C SER A 212 27.89 4.55 8.27
N ILE A 213 27.45 5.68 8.87
CA ILE A 213 27.85 6.06 10.24
C ILE A 213 26.81 5.54 11.22
N PRO A 214 27.16 4.63 12.16
CA PRO A 214 26.20 4.09 13.14
C PRO A 214 25.61 5.17 14.04
N SER A 215 24.33 5.01 14.38
CA SER A 215 23.66 5.79 15.43
C SER A 215 23.42 4.94 16.67
N PRO A 216 23.26 5.51 17.87
CA PRO A 216 23.00 4.75 19.10
C PRO A 216 21.75 3.82 18.99
N ARG A 217 20.77 4.20 18.17
CA ARG A 217 19.57 3.37 17.94
C ARG A 217 19.81 2.15 17.06
N ASP A 218 20.87 2.16 16.29
CA ASP A 218 21.19 1.03 15.41
C ASP A 218 21.53 -0.24 16.21
N ILE A 219 21.92 -0.10 17.50
CA ILE A 219 22.12 -1.27 18.38
C ILE A 219 20.81 -2.04 18.57
N GLY A 220 19.70 -1.34 18.88
CA GLY A 220 18.38 -1.96 18.99
C GLY A 220 17.90 -2.54 17.67
N ARG A 221 18.08 -1.79 16.58
CA ARG A 221 17.75 -2.22 15.22
C ARG A 221 18.54 -3.47 14.78
N MET A 222 19.82 -3.56 15.15
CA MET A 222 20.65 -4.75 14.87
C MET A 222 20.21 -5.98 15.66
N ARG A 223 19.82 -5.80 16.94
CA ARG A 223 19.25 -6.90 17.74
C ARG A 223 17.95 -7.41 17.16
N PHE A 224 17.08 -6.49 16.75
CA PHE A 224 15.84 -6.83 16.05
C PHE A 224 16.16 -7.58 14.74
N LYS A 225 17.05 -7.05 13.89
CA LYS A 225 17.45 -7.67 12.62
C LYS A 225 17.90 -9.12 12.82
N ARG A 226 18.73 -9.40 13.83
CA ARG A 226 19.20 -10.77 14.11
C ARG A 226 18.04 -11.72 14.39
N ARG A 227 17.11 -11.33 15.27
CA ARG A 227 15.96 -12.18 15.62
C ARG A 227 15.03 -12.37 14.42
N TRP A 228 14.74 -11.30 13.68
CA TRP A 228 13.91 -11.33 12.49
C TRP A 228 14.48 -12.24 11.40
N MET A 229 15.75 -12.03 11.05
CA MET A 229 16.41 -12.84 10.02
C MET A 229 16.53 -14.32 10.45
N SER A 230 16.76 -14.61 11.73
CA SER A 230 16.76 -15.99 12.23
C SER A 230 15.40 -16.67 12.08
N LEU A 231 14.28 -15.94 12.29
CA LEU A 231 12.95 -16.47 12.04
C LEU A 231 12.75 -16.78 10.53
N ILE A 232 13.15 -15.87 9.66
CA ILE A 232 13.08 -16.09 8.20
C ILE A 232 13.95 -17.29 7.80
N GLU A 233 15.17 -17.40 8.32
CA GLU A 233 16.09 -18.53 8.06
C GLU A 233 15.49 -19.88 8.51
N THR A 234 14.77 -19.90 9.63
CA THR A 234 14.05 -21.10 10.09
C THR A 234 12.99 -21.56 9.09
N ILE A 235 12.19 -20.60 8.56
CA ILE A 235 11.18 -20.90 7.54
C ILE A 235 11.85 -21.38 6.24
N LEU A 236 12.92 -20.69 5.83
CA LEU A 236 13.68 -21.06 4.64
C LEU A 236 14.30 -22.46 4.75
N ALA A 237 14.85 -22.83 5.92
CA ALA A 237 15.43 -24.16 6.16
C ALA A 237 14.40 -25.28 5.91
N VAL A 238 13.16 -25.12 6.38
CA VAL A 238 12.06 -26.05 6.13
C VAL A 238 11.77 -26.17 4.63
N ARG A 239 11.71 -25.05 3.93
CA ARG A 239 11.43 -25.03 2.48
C ARG A 239 12.60 -25.56 1.65
N MET A 240 13.83 -25.29 2.05
CA MET A 240 15.05 -25.80 1.37
C MET A 240 15.23 -27.30 1.53
N ALA A 241 14.78 -27.88 2.63
CA ALA A 241 14.77 -29.34 2.86
C ALA A 241 13.78 -30.08 1.94
N THR A 242 12.78 -29.37 1.39
CA THR A 242 11.84 -29.94 0.43
C THR A 242 12.46 -29.91 -0.98
N PRO A 243 12.44 -31.01 -1.76
CA PRO A 243 12.87 -31.01 -3.14
C PRO A 243 12.17 -29.93 -3.97
N GLN A 244 12.89 -29.30 -4.87
CA GLN A 244 12.31 -28.33 -5.80
C GLN A 244 11.41 -29.07 -6.79
N PRO A 245 10.13 -28.68 -6.93
CA PRO A 245 9.22 -29.31 -7.86
C PRO A 245 9.54 -28.87 -9.29
N GLU A 246 9.15 -29.68 -10.27
CA GLU A 246 9.25 -29.32 -11.70
C GLU A 246 8.38 -28.10 -12.03
N VAL A 247 7.17 -28.05 -11.47
CA VAL A 247 6.25 -26.91 -11.60
C VAL A 247 6.28 -26.09 -10.32
N PRO A 248 6.65 -24.80 -10.35
CA PRO A 248 6.65 -23.94 -9.17
C PRO A 248 5.26 -23.85 -8.53
N ARG A 249 5.21 -23.93 -7.20
CA ARG A 249 3.99 -23.87 -6.39
C ARG A 249 3.70 -22.47 -5.84
N ASP A 250 4.76 -21.67 -5.68
CA ASP A 250 4.75 -20.40 -4.98
C ASP A 250 5.92 -19.48 -5.41
N ILE A 251 5.96 -18.30 -4.84
CA ILE A 251 7.00 -17.30 -5.12
C ILE A 251 8.39 -17.80 -4.70
N PHE A 252 8.50 -18.57 -3.61
CA PHE A 252 9.80 -19.10 -3.16
C PHE A 252 10.40 -20.08 -4.17
N ASP A 253 9.59 -21.00 -4.70
CA ASP A 253 10.05 -21.93 -5.75
C ASP A 253 10.52 -21.14 -6.99
N LEU A 254 9.80 -20.08 -7.36
CA LEU A 254 10.20 -19.19 -8.47
C LEU A 254 11.51 -18.45 -8.19
N LEU A 255 11.69 -17.89 -6.99
CA LEU A 255 12.91 -17.18 -6.61
C LEU A 255 14.11 -18.13 -6.52
N ARG A 256 13.93 -19.37 -6.03
CA ARG A 256 14.95 -20.40 -5.95
C ARG A 256 15.43 -20.82 -7.35
N ALA A 257 14.49 -20.92 -8.29
CA ALA A 257 14.78 -21.25 -9.69
C ALA A 257 15.31 -20.07 -10.50
N ALA A 258 15.08 -18.84 -10.06
CA ALA A 258 15.37 -17.64 -10.82
C ALA A 258 16.87 -17.51 -11.15
N ARG A 259 17.15 -17.10 -12.38
CA ARG A 259 18.50 -16.79 -12.86
C ARG A 259 18.47 -15.41 -13.53
N ASP A 260 19.50 -14.63 -13.29
CA ASP A 260 19.67 -13.37 -14.01
C ASP A 260 19.90 -13.68 -15.51
N PRO A 261 19.07 -13.08 -16.40
CA PRO A 261 19.15 -13.38 -17.81
C PRO A 261 20.47 -12.93 -18.49
N GLU A 262 21.22 -12.01 -17.87
CA GLU A 262 22.49 -11.52 -18.43
C GLU A 262 23.69 -12.34 -17.94
N THR A 263 23.69 -12.75 -16.66
CA THR A 263 24.85 -13.42 -16.04
C THR A 263 24.63 -14.90 -15.79
N GLY A 264 23.41 -15.39 -15.82
CA GLY A 264 23.03 -16.76 -15.44
C GLY A 264 23.10 -17.00 -13.92
N ALA A 265 23.48 -16.00 -13.11
CA ALA A 265 23.61 -16.13 -11.67
C ALA A 265 22.24 -16.26 -10.97
N GLY A 266 22.16 -17.16 -9.99
CA GLY A 266 21.04 -17.24 -9.06
C GLY A 266 21.30 -16.46 -7.78
N PHE A 267 20.29 -16.38 -6.91
CA PHE A 267 20.48 -15.80 -5.56
C PHE A 267 21.34 -16.69 -4.67
N SER A 268 22.29 -16.09 -3.96
CA SER A 268 22.91 -16.73 -2.80
C SER A 268 21.88 -16.92 -1.68
N ALA A 269 22.17 -17.79 -0.70
CA ALA A 269 21.28 -18.02 0.44
C ALA A 269 20.95 -16.71 1.19
N ALA A 270 21.94 -15.82 1.37
CA ALA A 270 21.74 -14.53 2.01
C ALA A 270 20.84 -13.59 1.18
N GLN A 271 21.07 -13.52 -0.12
CA GLN A 271 20.22 -12.73 -1.01
C GLN A 271 18.78 -13.27 -1.04
N LEU A 272 18.61 -14.59 -1.15
CA LEU A 272 17.27 -15.20 -1.14
C LEU A 272 16.53 -14.89 0.17
N ARG A 273 17.20 -14.99 1.33
CA ARG A 273 16.65 -14.60 2.63
C ARG A 273 16.19 -13.13 2.63
N ASP A 274 17.03 -12.22 2.14
CA ASP A 274 16.74 -10.79 2.14
C ASP A 274 15.61 -10.44 1.15
N GLN A 275 15.49 -11.15 0.01
CA GLN A 275 14.34 -11.03 -0.89
C GLN A 275 13.05 -11.48 -0.21
N VAL A 276 13.08 -12.64 0.47
CA VAL A 276 11.92 -13.17 1.19
C VAL A 276 11.48 -12.22 2.30
N ALA A 277 12.42 -11.72 3.12
CA ALA A 277 12.13 -10.74 4.15
C ALA A 277 11.51 -9.45 3.57
N THR A 278 12.04 -8.99 2.44
CA THR A 278 11.52 -7.82 1.71
C THR A 278 10.09 -8.04 1.22
N LEU A 279 9.81 -9.18 0.59
CA LEU A 279 8.49 -9.46 0.00
C LEU A 279 7.42 -9.70 1.06
N ILE A 280 7.77 -10.33 2.20
CA ILE A 280 6.84 -10.49 3.33
C ILE A 280 6.45 -9.12 3.88
N LEU A 281 7.42 -8.25 4.18
CA LEU A 281 7.11 -6.91 4.69
C LEU A 281 6.25 -6.12 3.69
N ALA A 282 6.69 -6.10 2.42
CA ALA A 282 6.03 -5.30 1.39
C ALA A 282 4.60 -5.78 1.07
N GLY A 283 4.36 -7.09 1.07
CA GLY A 283 3.05 -7.65 0.75
C GLY A 283 2.07 -7.65 1.92
N HIS A 284 2.56 -7.84 3.15
CA HIS A 284 1.68 -7.94 4.32
C HIS A 284 1.05 -6.60 4.72
N GLU A 285 1.87 -5.62 5.07
CA GLU A 285 1.37 -4.40 5.72
C GLU A 285 0.63 -3.49 4.75
N THR A 286 1.13 -3.33 3.53
CA THR A 286 0.52 -2.45 2.52
C THR A 286 -0.85 -2.92 2.09
N THR A 287 -1.04 -4.22 1.89
CA THR A 287 -2.35 -4.79 1.54
C THR A 287 -3.31 -4.75 2.72
N ALA A 288 -2.83 -5.05 3.94
CA ALA A 288 -3.66 -4.99 5.14
C ALA A 288 -4.26 -3.60 5.36
N VAL A 289 -3.47 -2.54 5.26
CA VAL A 289 -3.98 -1.17 5.43
C VAL A 289 -4.87 -0.73 4.26
N THR A 290 -4.59 -1.19 3.04
CA THR A 290 -5.46 -0.93 1.88
C THR A 290 -6.85 -1.54 2.08
N LEU A 291 -6.92 -2.80 2.50
CA LEU A 291 -8.17 -3.51 2.81
C LEU A 291 -8.89 -2.87 4.01
N PHE A 292 -8.15 -2.51 5.05
CA PHE A 292 -8.71 -1.80 6.20
C PHE A 292 -9.42 -0.51 5.77
N TRP A 293 -8.73 0.37 5.02
CA TRP A 293 -9.31 1.64 4.58
C TRP A 293 -10.46 1.44 3.59
N ALA A 294 -10.40 0.43 2.70
CA ALA A 294 -11.49 0.12 1.80
C ALA A 294 -12.76 -0.30 2.56
N LEU A 295 -12.64 -1.25 3.48
CA LEU A 295 -13.78 -1.76 4.26
C LEU A 295 -14.33 -0.70 5.22
N LEU A 296 -13.46 0.07 5.89
CA LEU A 296 -13.86 1.17 6.76
C LEU A 296 -14.63 2.25 5.98
N THR A 297 -14.12 2.64 4.80
CA THR A 297 -14.77 3.65 3.96
C THR A 297 -16.11 3.16 3.45
N LEU A 298 -16.22 1.89 3.06
CA LEU A 298 -17.49 1.27 2.65
C LEU A 298 -18.49 1.17 3.81
N ALA A 299 -18.04 1.02 5.05
CA ALA A 299 -18.92 1.05 6.22
C ALA A 299 -19.57 2.43 6.44
N GLU A 300 -18.91 3.50 5.97
CA GLU A 300 -19.39 4.88 6.04
C GLU A 300 -20.10 5.33 4.73
N ALA A 301 -19.97 4.54 3.65
CA ALA A 301 -20.54 4.79 2.33
C ALA A 301 -21.44 3.61 1.91
N PRO A 302 -22.64 3.47 2.50
CA PRO A 302 -23.50 2.30 2.31
C PRO A 302 -23.98 2.12 0.86
N GLU A 303 -24.11 3.18 0.08
CA GLU A 303 -24.54 3.09 -1.33
C GLU A 303 -23.44 2.43 -2.17
N GLU A 304 -22.20 2.85 -2.00
CA GLU A 304 -21.04 2.25 -2.65
C GLU A 304 -20.81 0.80 -2.17
N GLN A 305 -21.13 0.52 -0.91
CA GLN A 305 -21.08 -0.85 -0.39
C GLN A 305 -22.10 -1.76 -1.06
N GLU A 306 -23.36 -1.32 -1.21
CA GLU A 306 -24.39 -2.10 -1.91
C GLU A 306 -24.06 -2.24 -3.41
N TRP A 307 -23.63 -1.15 -4.05
CA TRP A 307 -23.17 -1.19 -5.44
C TRP A 307 -22.10 -2.24 -5.69
N LEU A 308 -21.17 -2.39 -4.74
CA LEU A 308 -20.12 -3.40 -4.79
C LEU A 308 -20.65 -4.81 -4.52
N ALA A 309 -21.59 -4.95 -3.57
CA ALA A 309 -22.20 -6.23 -3.22
C ALA A 309 -23.01 -6.83 -4.39
N GLU A 310 -23.70 -5.99 -5.16
CA GLU A 310 -24.38 -6.43 -6.38
C GLU A 310 -23.43 -7.04 -7.40
N GLU A 311 -22.26 -6.41 -7.63
CA GLU A 311 -21.23 -6.98 -8.52
C GLU A 311 -20.73 -8.32 -7.98
N ALA A 312 -20.39 -8.37 -6.68
CA ALA A 312 -19.86 -9.57 -6.05
C ALA A 312 -20.84 -10.74 -6.11
N ALA A 313 -22.14 -10.49 -5.97
CA ALA A 313 -23.18 -11.49 -6.12
C ALA A 313 -23.35 -11.98 -7.58
N GLY A 314 -23.10 -11.09 -8.56
CA GLY A 314 -23.21 -11.40 -9.99
C GLY A 314 -21.98 -12.06 -10.61
N VAL A 315 -20.82 -12.07 -9.90
CA VAL A 315 -19.56 -12.60 -10.41
C VAL A 315 -19.16 -13.83 -9.62
N ALA A 316 -19.50 -15.02 -10.12
CA ALA A 316 -18.94 -16.25 -9.58
C ALA A 316 -17.42 -16.29 -9.75
N ILE A 317 -16.70 -16.53 -8.65
CA ILE A 317 -15.25 -16.75 -8.69
C ILE A 317 -15.00 -18.17 -9.21
N ASP A 318 -14.30 -18.26 -10.34
CA ASP A 318 -13.87 -19.54 -10.91
C ASP A 318 -12.87 -20.23 -9.97
N THR A 319 -13.21 -21.39 -9.44
CA THR A 319 -12.36 -22.14 -8.50
C THR A 319 -11.09 -22.68 -9.15
N GLU A 320 -11.11 -22.98 -10.45
CA GLU A 320 -9.95 -23.47 -11.18
C GLU A 320 -9.02 -22.34 -11.61
N ASN A 321 -9.59 -21.20 -12.00
CA ASN A 321 -8.83 -20.00 -12.37
C ASN A 321 -9.41 -18.73 -11.75
N PRO A 322 -9.23 -18.51 -10.43
CA PRO A 322 -9.77 -17.34 -9.74
C PRO A 322 -9.30 -16.01 -10.35
N PHE A 323 -8.10 -15.99 -10.93
CA PHE A 323 -7.54 -14.80 -11.58
C PHE A 323 -8.39 -14.30 -12.76
N ALA A 324 -8.99 -15.21 -13.53
CA ALA A 324 -9.86 -14.83 -14.65
C ALA A 324 -11.09 -14.03 -14.20
N SER A 325 -11.59 -14.30 -12.99
CA SER A 325 -12.74 -13.59 -12.41
C SER A 325 -12.40 -12.13 -12.04
N VAL A 326 -11.14 -11.82 -11.76
CA VAL A 326 -10.70 -10.46 -11.35
C VAL A 326 -10.98 -9.41 -12.43
N ALA A 327 -10.91 -9.81 -13.72
CA ALA A 327 -11.20 -8.89 -14.83
C ALA A 327 -12.68 -8.44 -14.85
N ARG A 328 -13.58 -9.23 -14.30
CA ARG A 328 -15.03 -8.97 -14.22
C ARG A 328 -15.43 -8.10 -13.02
N LEU A 329 -14.57 -7.99 -12.02
CA LEU A 329 -14.77 -7.21 -10.79
C LEU A 329 -14.37 -5.74 -11.02
N ILE A 330 -15.10 -5.05 -11.88
CA ILE A 330 -14.78 -3.69 -12.36
C ILE A 330 -15.07 -2.66 -11.26
N ARG A 331 -16.24 -2.76 -10.59
CA ARG A 331 -16.64 -1.88 -9.48
C ARG A 331 -15.70 -2.05 -8.29
N THR A 332 -15.34 -3.29 -7.98
CA THR A 332 -14.39 -3.62 -6.91
C THR A 332 -13.02 -3.02 -7.20
N ARG A 333 -12.55 -3.10 -8.44
CA ARG A 333 -11.31 -2.44 -8.87
C ARG A 333 -11.38 -0.93 -8.70
N ALA A 334 -12.51 -0.31 -9.05
CA ALA A 334 -12.71 1.12 -8.91
C ALA A 334 -12.67 1.55 -7.42
N VAL A 335 -13.30 0.78 -6.53
CA VAL A 335 -13.22 1.01 -5.07
C VAL A 335 -11.79 0.88 -4.55
N VAL A 336 -11.04 -0.14 -4.97
CA VAL A 336 -9.63 -0.32 -4.57
C VAL A 336 -8.78 0.86 -5.06
N ASN A 337 -8.97 1.31 -6.31
CA ASN A 337 -8.22 2.45 -6.84
C ASN A 337 -8.54 3.75 -6.08
N GLU A 338 -9.83 4.01 -5.78
CA GLU A 338 -10.22 5.21 -5.03
C GLU A 338 -9.71 5.16 -3.58
N THR A 339 -9.70 3.96 -2.97
CA THR A 339 -9.06 3.76 -1.67
C THR A 339 -7.58 4.06 -1.73
N LEU A 340 -6.85 3.56 -2.72
CA LEU A 340 -5.43 3.84 -2.92
C LEU A 340 -5.16 5.31 -3.27
N ARG A 341 -6.12 6.01 -3.86
CA ARG A 341 -6.03 7.46 -4.08
C ARG A 341 -6.12 8.20 -2.75
N LEU A 342 -7.12 7.90 -1.94
CA LEU A 342 -7.34 8.58 -0.65
C LEU A 342 -6.37 8.10 0.44
N PHE A 343 -5.99 6.83 0.44
CA PHE A 343 -5.15 6.22 1.45
C PHE A 343 -4.01 5.41 0.80
N PRO A 344 -3.09 6.08 0.06
CA PRO A 344 -1.97 5.39 -0.55
C PRO A 344 -1.08 4.77 0.52
N ALA A 345 -0.96 3.43 0.54
CA ALA A 345 -0.19 2.74 1.58
C ALA A 345 1.24 3.30 1.70
N ALA A 346 1.91 3.55 0.58
CA ALA A 346 3.16 4.30 0.50
C ALA A 346 2.86 5.78 0.23
N PHE A 347 2.65 6.56 1.26
CA PHE A 347 2.17 7.94 1.18
C PHE A 347 3.22 8.96 0.71
N THR A 348 4.51 8.59 0.70
CA THR A 348 5.61 9.43 0.22
C THR A 348 6.77 8.61 -0.30
N LEU A 349 7.35 9.04 -1.42
CA LEU A 349 8.59 8.54 -1.97
C LEU A 349 9.67 9.59 -1.70
N VAL A 350 10.77 9.18 -1.07
CA VAL A 350 11.88 10.08 -0.73
C VAL A 350 13.10 9.70 -1.54
N ARG A 351 13.75 10.69 -2.13
CA ARG A 351 15.03 10.54 -2.85
C ARG A 351 16.04 11.56 -2.33
N GLU A 352 17.31 11.23 -2.41
CA GLU A 352 18.42 12.15 -2.18
C GLU A 352 19.18 12.31 -3.48
N ALA A 353 19.44 13.56 -3.89
CA ALA A 353 20.23 13.87 -5.09
C ALA A 353 21.71 13.48 -4.84
N ILE A 354 22.29 12.70 -5.76
CA ILE A 354 23.70 12.26 -5.69
C ILE A 354 24.62 13.28 -6.35
N VAL A 355 24.13 13.86 -7.45
CA VAL A 355 24.83 14.87 -8.27
C VAL A 355 24.02 16.16 -8.31
N PRO A 356 24.62 17.31 -8.72
CA PRO A 356 23.83 18.50 -9.01
C PRO A 356 22.80 18.23 -10.09
N ASP A 357 21.57 18.69 -9.90
CA ASP A 357 20.48 18.55 -10.86
C ASP A 357 19.62 19.81 -10.87
N ARG A 358 18.72 19.95 -11.84
CA ARG A 358 17.83 21.09 -12.01
C ARG A 358 16.43 20.64 -12.40
N ILE A 359 15.43 21.17 -11.69
CA ILE A 359 14.02 20.93 -11.98
C ILE A 359 13.33 22.26 -12.25
N GLY A 360 13.03 22.57 -13.51
CA GLY A 360 12.62 23.91 -13.92
C GLY A 360 13.69 24.92 -13.57
N ASP A 361 13.33 25.94 -12.78
CA ASP A 361 14.27 26.97 -12.31
C ASP A 361 14.93 26.62 -10.95
N LEU A 362 14.55 25.50 -10.34
CA LEU A 362 15.11 25.09 -9.05
C LEU A 362 16.39 24.28 -9.25
N GLU A 363 17.50 24.82 -8.73
CA GLU A 363 18.76 24.09 -8.64
C GLU A 363 18.75 23.16 -7.41
N LEU A 364 19.16 21.92 -7.61
CA LEU A 364 19.28 20.89 -6.61
C LEU A 364 20.75 20.52 -6.39
N PRO A 365 21.44 21.11 -5.42
CA PRO A 365 22.78 20.66 -5.07
C PRO A 365 22.77 19.21 -4.57
N PRO A 366 23.90 18.50 -4.59
CA PRO A 366 24.01 17.17 -4.01
C PRO A 366 23.50 17.14 -2.57
N ARG A 367 22.90 16.02 -2.16
CA ARG A 367 22.23 15.80 -0.86
C ARG A 367 20.92 16.56 -0.68
N SER A 368 20.38 17.22 -1.72
CA SER A 368 19.00 17.71 -1.71
C SER A 368 18.02 16.53 -1.54
N ILE A 369 16.96 16.75 -0.76
CA ILE A 369 15.92 15.75 -0.54
C ILE A 369 14.72 16.09 -1.42
N VAL A 370 14.34 15.14 -2.25
CA VAL A 370 13.18 15.23 -3.13
C VAL A 370 12.09 14.32 -2.62
N PHE A 371 10.92 14.89 -2.42
CA PHE A 371 9.70 14.18 -2.05
C PHE A 371 8.75 14.13 -3.24
N VAL A 372 8.24 12.96 -3.54
CA VAL A 372 7.02 12.75 -4.32
C VAL A 372 6.03 12.11 -3.38
N ALA A 373 4.98 12.82 -3.00
CA ALA A 373 4.04 12.39 -1.98
C ALA A 373 2.68 12.00 -2.59
N PRO A 374 2.41 10.71 -2.86
CA PRO A 374 1.08 10.26 -3.28
C PRO A 374 -0.05 10.80 -2.39
N TRP A 375 0.19 10.95 -1.07
CA TRP A 375 -0.78 11.57 -0.17
C TRP A 375 -1.21 12.98 -0.59
N VAL A 376 -0.28 13.84 -0.98
CA VAL A 376 -0.54 15.21 -1.45
C VAL A 376 -1.00 15.19 -2.90
N LEU A 377 -0.30 14.46 -3.75
CA LEU A 377 -0.53 14.40 -5.20
C LEU A 377 -1.93 13.91 -5.54
N HIS A 378 -2.41 12.85 -4.86
CA HIS A 378 -3.74 12.29 -5.06
C HIS A 378 -4.87 13.17 -4.48
N ARG A 379 -4.53 14.26 -3.80
CA ARG A 379 -5.44 15.28 -3.26
C ARG A 379 -5.18 16.66 -3.83
N HIS A 380 -4.30 16.78 -4.83
CA HIS A 380 -3.91 18.05 -5.41
C HIS A 380 -5.09 18.65 -6.21
N HIS A 381 -5.44 19.91 -5.89
CA HIS A 381 -6.64 20.56 -6.44
C HIS A 381 -6.59 20.80 -7.94
N ALA A 382 -5.40 20.94 -8.54
CA ALA A 382 -5.28 21.07 -9.99
C ALA A 382 -5.42 19.73 -10.73
N LEU A 383 -5.20 18.59 -10.05
CA LEU A 383 -5.21 17.25 -10.66
C LEU A 383 -6.53 16.49 -10.42
N TRP A 384 -7.27 16.86 -9.38
CA TRP A 384 -8.47 16.11 -8.98
C TRP A 384 -9.65 17.03 -8.69
N GLN A 385 -10.77 16.76 -9.33
CA GLN A 385 -12.05 17.37 -8.96
C GLN A 385 -12.56 16.74 -7.67
N ASP A 386 -13.00 17.57 -6.70
CA ASP A 386 -13.47 17.12 -5.37
C ASP A 386 -12.47 16.14 -4.73
N PRO A 387 -11.21 16.56 -4.48
CA PRO A 387 -10.13 15.64 -4.10
C PRO A 387 -10.35 14.93 -2.77
N ALA A 388 -11.17 15.46 -1.86
CA ALA A 388 -11.47 14.85 -0.56
C ALA A 388 -12.60 13.81 -0.61
N VAL A 389 -13.42 13.84 -1.66
CA VAL A 389 -14.61 12.98 -1.79
C VAL A 389 -14.22 11.56 -2.20
N PHE A 390 -14.77 10.57 -1.51
CA PHE A 390 -14.72 9.17 -1.93
C PHE A 390 -15.71 8.94 -3.07
N ARG A 391 -15.19 8.74 -4.27
CA ARG A 391 -15.98 8.56 -5.50
C ARG A 391 -15.35 7.49 -6.38
N PRO A 392 -15.64 6.20 -6.13
CA PRO A 392 -15.09 5.10 -6.94
C PRO A 392 -15.40 5.22 -8.42
N ALA A 393 -16.55 5.80 -8.76
CA ALA A 393 -17.00 5.99 -10.15
C ALA A 393 -15.95 6.71 -11.03
N ARG A 394 -15.03 7.51 -10.46
CA ARG A 394 -13.94 8.15 -11.23
C ARG A 394 -12.94 7.17 -11.86
N PHE A 395 -12.93 5.93 -11.40
CA PHE A 395 -12.08 4.85 -11.92
C PHE A 395 -12.85 3.82 -12.76
N MET A 396 -14.08 4.11 -13.15
CA MET A 396 -14.83 3.27 -14.07
C MET A 396 -14.30 3.41 -15.50
N PRO A 397 -14.41 2.36 -16.35
CA PRO A 397 -13.83 2.36 -17.71
C PRO A 397 -14.39 3.41 -18.67
N ASP A 398 -15.59 3.93 -18.40
CA ASP A 398 -16.25 5.00 -19.16
C ASP A 398 -15.79 6.40 -18.77
N GLN A 399 -14.97 6.52 -17.72
CA GLN A 399 -14.39 7.79 -17.27
C GLN A 399 -13.00 8.01 -17.87
N PRO A 400 -12.60 9.28 -18.11
CA PRO A 400 -11.23 9.57 -18.54
C PRO A 400 -10.24 9.10 -17.48
N PRO A 401 -9.13 8.47 -17.91
CA PRO A 401 -8.08 8.05 -16.95
C PRO A 401 -7.47 9.29 -16.28
N PRO A 402 -6.98 9.16 -15.03
CA PRO A 402 -6.22 10.22 -14.39
C PRO A 402 -5.04 10.67 -15.27
N GLU A 403 -4.69 11.95 -15.17
CA GLU A 403 -3.49 12.46 -15.82
C GLU A 403 -2.25 11.64 -15.43
N ARG A 404 -1.31 11.52 -16.37
CA ARG A 404 -0.07 10.76 -16.13
C ARG A 404 0.65 11.31 -14.89
N PHE A 405 1.06 10.43 -14.00
CA PHE A 405 1.64 10.71 -12.68
C PHE A 405 0.71 11.36 -11.65
N ALA A 406 -0.54 11.77 -12.00
CA ALA A 406 -1.50 12.22 -10.98
C ALA A 406 -1.97 11.07 -10.05
N PHE A 407 -1.95 9.83 -10.55
CA PHE A 407 -2.29 8.64 -9.78
C PHE A 407 -1.15 7.62 -9.82
N MET A 408 -0.45 7.43 -8.70
CA MET A 408 0.73 6.57 -8.64
C MET A 408 0.85 5.82 -7.30
N PRO A 409 -0.14 5.01 -6.94
CA PRO A 409 -0.17 4.28 -5.67
C PRO A 409 0.97 3.25 -5.55
N PHE A 410 1.55 2.83 -6.67
CA PHE A 410 2.64 1.87 -6.78
C PHE A 410 3.98 2.51 -7.17
N GLY A 411 4.06 3.84 -7.13
CA GLY A 411 5.21 4.61 -7.61
C GLY A 411 5.28 4.65 -9.14
N ALA A 412 6.45 5.05 -9.67
CA ALA A 412 6.70 5.16 -11.10
C ALA A 412 8.17 4.89 -11.45
N GLY A 413 8.44 4.77 -12.76
CA GLY A 413 9.76 4.57 -13.30
C GLY A 413 10.32 3.16 -13.09
N PRO A 414 11.65 2.98 -13.21
CA PRO A 414 12.27 1.67 -13.09
C PRO A 414 12.03 0.99 -11.73
N ARG A 415 11.80 1.80 -10.68
CA ARG A 415 11.54 1.33 -9.31
C ARG A 415 10.06 1.23 -8.96
N ILE A 416 9.16 1.19 -9.96
CA ILE A 416 7.74 0.90 -9.76
C ILE A 416 7.58 -0.43 -8.99
N CYS A 417 6.55 -0.53 -8.16
CA CYS A 417 6.29 -1.73 -7.35
C CYS A 417 6.27 -2.99 -8.22
N VAL A 418 7.11 -3.96 -7.87
CA VAL A 418 7.17 -5.24 -8.58
C VAL A 418 5.94 -6.10 -8.32
N GLY A 419 5.30 -5.93 -7.14
CA GLY A 419 4.12 -6.65 -6.72
C GLY A 419 2.79 -5.96 -7.04
N ALA A 420 2.76 -4.90 -7.86
CA ALA A 420 1.54 -4.13 -8.12
C ALA A 420 0.38 -4.99 -8.61
N GLN A 421 0.63 -5.90 -9.56
CA GLN A 421 -0.40 -6.80 -10.07
C GLN A 421 -0.90 -7.78 -9.01
N PHE A 422 0.01 -8.32 -8.19
CA PHE A 422 -0.34 -9.20 -7.08
C PHE A 422 -1.19 -8.47 -6.04
N ALA A 423 -0.76 -7.29 -5.59
CA ALA A 423 -1.47 -6.48 -4.60
C ALA A 423 -2.89 -6.07 -5.08
N MET A 424 -3.03 -5.68 -6.35
CA MET A 424 -4.34 -5.38 -6.93
C MET A 424 -5.24 -6.62 -7.00
N THR A 425 -4.69 -7.77 -7.42
CA THR A 425 -5.43 -9.04 -7.46
C THR A 425 -5.89 -9.43 -6.06
N GLU A 426 -5.00 -9.36 -5.08
CA GLU A 426 -5.29 -9.65 -3.67
C GLU A 426 -6.38 -8.73 -3.12
N ALA A 427 -6.21 -7.41 -3.26
CA ALA A 427 -7.17 -6.45 -2.74
C ALA A 427 -8.57 -6.62 -3.36
N ILE A 428 -8.65 -6.84 -4.69
CA ILE A 428 -9.92 -7.01 -5.40
C ILE A 428 -10.60 -8.31 -4.95
N MET A 429 -9.90 -9.44 -4.92
CA MET A 429 -10.49 -10.72 -4.56
C MET A 429 -10.97 -10.75 -3.11
N VAL A 430 -10.16 -10.25 -2.18
CA VAL A 430 -10.52 -10.19 -0.74
C VAL A 430 -11.70 -9.26 -0.52
N LEU A 431 -11.69 -8.07 -1.14
CA LEU A 431 -12.77 -7.10 -0.98
C LEU A 431 -14.09 -7.64 -1.51
N ALA A 432 -14.08 -8.24 -2.71
CA ALA A 432 -15.27 -8.88 -3.30
C ALA A 432 -15.80 -10.03 -2.41
N ALA A 433 -14.91 -10.87 -1.89
CA ALA A 433 -15.29 -12.00 -1.04
C ALA A 433 -15.94 -11.52 0.28
N ILE A 434 -15.42 -10.47 0.91
CA ILE A 434 -15.98 -9.96 2.17
C ILE A 434 -17.29 -9.22 1.91
N VAL A 435 -17.33 -8.28 0.97
CA VAL A 435 -18.52 -7.44 0.72
C VAL A 435 -19.66 -8.24 0.12
N GLY A 436 -19.36 -9.28 -0.66
CA GLY A 436 -20.38 -10.19 -1.19
C GLY A 436 -21.08 -11.03 -0.13
N GLN A 437 -20.44 -11.28 1.02
CA GLN A 437 -20.98 -12.11 2.10
C GLN A 437 -21.48 -11.31 3.30
N PHE A 438 -20.98 -10.10 3.50
CA PHE A 438 -21.27 -9.31 4.69
C PHE A 438 -21.67 -7.88 4.37
N ARG A 439 -22.60 -7.37 5.17
CA ARG A 439 -22.82 -5.93 5.35
C ARG A 439 -21.92 -5.45 6.48
N ILE A 440 -21.17 -4.38 6.21
CA ILE A 440 -20.17 -3.83 7.13
C ILE A 440 -20.71 -2.54 7.70
N THR A 441 -20.69 -2.40 9.02
CA THR A 441 -21.11 -1.19 9.73
C THR A 441 -20.10 -0.83 10.81
N ARG A 442 -19.98 0.45 11.12
CA ARG A 442 -19.19 0.89 12.25
C ARG A 442 -19.80 0.41 13.57
N ALA A 443 -18.97 -0.02 14.50
CA ALA A 443 -19.40 -0.36 15.85
C ALA A 443 -19.26 0.80 16.84
N ASP A 444 -18.62 1.89 16.42
CA ASP A 444 -18.50 3.14 17.14
C ASP A 444 -18.70 4.36 16.22
N THR A 445 -18.71 5.56 16.79
CA THR A 445 -18.89 6.83 16.05
C THR A 445 -17.65 7.71 16.04
N ARG A 446 -16.53 7.27 16.65
CA ARG A 446 -15.29 8.05 16.69
C ARG A 446 -14.71 8.15 15.28
N PRO A 447 -14.40 9.36 14.77
CA PRO A 447 -13.71 9.51 13.49
C PRO A 447 -12.36 8.79 13.53
N VAL A 448 -12.03 8.05 12.46
CA VAL A 448 -10.74 7.38 12.31
C VAL A 448 -9.83 8.26 11.50
N LEU A 449 -8.70 8.66 12.09
CA LEU A 449 -7.73 9.51 11.42
C LEU A 449 -6.55 8.70 10.87
N PRO A 450 -6.14 8.96 9.63
CA PRO A 450 -4.93 8.34 9.08
C PRO A 450 -3.66 8.89 9.73
N VAL A 451 -2.74 7.98 10.06
CA VAL A 451 -1.43 8.26 10.63
C VAL A 451 -0.35 7.68 9.71
N GLY A 452 0.47 8.55 9.11
CA GLY A 452 1.58 8.15 8.25
C GLY A 452 2.88 8.02 9.03
N ILE A 453 3.49 6.82 9.03
CA ILE A 453 4.84 6.58 9.55
C ILE A 453 5.67 5.82 8.50
N VAL A 454 5.41 4.56 8.27
CA VAL A 454 5.92 3.77 7.14
C VAL A 454 4.82 3.57 6.12
N THR A 455 3.63 3.20 6.60
CA THR A 455 2.38 3.11 5.85
C THR A 455 1.32 4.01 6.48
N ILE A 456 0.15 4.13 5.87
CA ILE A 456 -0.98 4.88 6.44
C ILE A 456 -1.79 3.97 7.36
N GLN A 457 -1.53 4.05 8.65
CA GLN A 457 -2.27 3.33 9.69
C GLN A 457 -3.46 4.15 10.21
N PRO A 458 -4.49 3.54 10.80
CA PRO A 458 -5.48 4.26 11.59
C PRO A 458 -4.89 4.67 12.94
N ASP A 459 -5.46 5.71 13.54
CA ASP A 459 -5.07 6.20 14.89
C ASP A 459 -5.59 5.30 16.02
N TYR A 460 -6.50 4.38 15.74
CA TYR A 460 -7.00 3.35 16.65
C TYR A 460 -7.63 2.17 15.87
N ALA A 461 -7.99 1.08 16.56
CA ALA A 461 -8.45 -0.18 15.98
C ALA A 461 -9.73 -0.11 15.11
N ALA A 462 -10.58 0.93 15.30
CA ALA A 462 -11.81 1.18 14.53
C ALA A 462 -12.70 -0.07 14.41
N PRO A 463 -13.42 -0.48 15.48
CA PRO A 463 -14.19 -1.69 15.47
C PRO A 463 -15.35 -1.60 14.47
N VAL A 464 -15.60 -2.71 13.77
CA VAL A 464 -16.72 -2.86 12.82
C VAL A 464 -17.52 -4.11 13.14
N ARG A 465 -18.78 -4.13 12.69
CA ARG A 465 -19.64 -5.33 12.68
C ARG A 465 -19.80 -5.81 11.25
N LEU A 466 -19.73 -7.11 11.06
CA LEU A 466 -20.01 -7.79 9.80
C LEU A 466 -21.25 -8.66 10.02
N THR A 467 -22.38 -8.28 9.39
CA THR A 467 -23.62 -9.06 9.39
C THR A 467 -23.76 -9.77 8.05
N SER A 468 -24.09 -11.06 8.08
CA SER A 468 -24.31 -11.84 6.85
C SER A 468 -25.40 -11.21 5.97
N ARG A 469 -25.16 -11.26 4.66
CA ARG A 469 -26.14 -10.83 3.64
C ARG A 469 -27.15 -11.92 3.37
#